data_e4ea850cfc990ecca4a168f304006fff
#
_entry.id   e4ea850cfc990ecca4a168f304006fff
#
_cell.length_a   1.000
_cell.length_b   1.000
_cell.length_c   1.000
_cell.angle_alpha   90.00
_cell.angle_beta   90.00
_cell.angle_gamma   90.00
#
_symmetry.space_group_name_H-M   'P 1'
#
loop_
_entity.id
_entity.type
_entity.pdbx_description
1 polymer ?
#
loop_
_entity_poly.entity_id
_entity_poly.type
_entity_poly.pdbx_seq_one_letter_code
_entity_poly.pdbx_strand_id
1 'polypeptide(L)'
;MKIPRHAENDFLPDAIKTRQEWLVEQIGRDLPYLFNRLPTPPSSLVGTIENYVGMAGVPIGLAGPLHIEGSHAKGDFIVPLATTEGALVASFSRGMQALTEAGGCNVFSPTNVWSTEGSKNTYYKFRGNALTKISAVWLHRASDALLFDEWLRQHTEKIAEVTNSTSRFAKLKEVTPIFQGSIVGLAFRYETGNAMGLNMATKANEAACTYIRTHADNLVGGYFNTLGGDKRFVPDEAKGRYVTASAVLPAELIMRRFRSTPERMQRFLQACHLILGQRGATGQNIHIANALTAFFIACGQDPAFVTVSFFNASTSFEINTEGALVASVTLPNIIVGSIGGGTKLPVQRECLAMIGCEDDASKLAEICAAVALAGEISVAGAVSAGEFTRAHTQLGRGLHDSDFGDVPKVVGTPL
;
A
#
# COMPACT_ATOMS: atom_id res chain seq x y z
N MET A 1 0.09 -25.08 -2.70
CA MET A 1 -0.23 -24.83 -1.26
C MET A 1 -1.74 -24.63 -1.11
N LYS A 2 -2.42 -25.27 -0.17
CA LYS A 2 -3.87 -25.05 0.09
C LYS A 2 -4.08 -24.87 1.59
N ILE A 3 -4.69 -23.74 1.98
CA ILE A 3 -5.00 -23.44 3.38
C ILE A 3 -6.05 -24.45 3.87
N PRO A 4 -5.82 -25.17 5.00
CA PRO A 4 -6.78 -26.13 5.54
C PRO A 4 -8.09 -25.46 5.94
N ARG A 5 -9.22 -26.12 5.58
CA ARG A 5 -10.57 -25.69 5.94
C ARG A 5 -11.35 -26.87 6.52
N HIS A 6 -12.20 -26.59 7.48
CA HIS A 6 -13.13 -27.58 7.99
C HIS A 6 -14.43 -27.56 7.17
N ALA A 7 -14.98 -28.76 6.89
CA ALA A 7 -16.14 -28.89 6.00
C ALA A 7 -17.39 -28.15 6.52
N GLU A 8 -17.60 -28.20 7.84
CA GLU A 8 -18.82 -27.68 8.47
C GLU A 8 -18.59 -26.34 9.19
N ASN A 9 -17.48 -26.19 9.92
CA ASN A 9 -17.23 -25.00 10.72
C ASN A 9 -15.73 -24.71 10.89
N ASP A 10 -15.25 -23.70 10.20
CA ASP A 10 -13.87 -23.25 10.23
C ASP A 10 -13.43 -22.60 11.57
N PHE A 11 -14.37 -22.35 12.49
CA PHE A 11 -14.12 -21.70 13.78
C PHE A 11 -13.98 -22.68 14.95
N LEU A 12 -14.10 -23.98 14.71
CA LEU A 12 -13.83 -24.98 15.72
C LEU A 12 -12.36 -24.89 16.21
N PRO A 13 -12.10 -25.08 17.52
CA PRO A 13 -10.74 -25.04 18.06
C PRO A 13 -9.76 -25.95 17.31
N ASP A 14 -10.18 -27.16 16.94
CA ASP A 14 -9.34 -28.10 16.19
C ASP A 14 -9.06 -27.62 14.75
N ALA A 15 -10.02 -27.00 14.10
CA ALA A 15 -9.82 -26.42 12.76
C ALA A 15 -8.84 -25.23 12.81
N ILE A 16 -8.93 -24.41 13.85
CA ILE A 16 -7.98 -23.32 14.09
C ILE A 16 -6.59 -23.90 14.36
N LYS A 17 -6.47 -24.90 15.21
CA LYS A 17 -5.21 -25.57 15.54
C LYS A 17 -4.58 -26.22 14.31
N THR A 18 -5.35 -26.93 13.51
CA THR A 18 -4.88 -27.51 12.24
C THR A 18 -4.31 -26.46 11.31
N ARG A 19 -4.93 -25.29 11.18
CA ARG A 19 -4.40 -24.18 10.39
C ARG A 19 -3.12 -23.59 10.97
N GLN A 20 -3.03 -23.47 12.28
CA GLN A 20 -1.82 -22.99 12.96
C GLN A 20 -0.64 -23.93 12.74
N GLU A 21 -0.85 -25.23 12.92
CA GLU A 21 0.16 -26.28 12.70
C GLU A 21 0.61 -26.31 11.22
N TRP A 22 -0.35 -26.27 10.29
CA TRP A 22 -0.07 -26.19 8.87
C TRP A 22 0.75 -24.93 8.52
N LEU A 23 0.40 -23.77 9.10
CA LEU A 23 1.14 -22.53 8.83
C LEU A 23 2.58 -22.61 9.32
N VAL A 24 2.81 -23.14 10.52
CA VAL A 24 4.16 -23.38 11.05
C VAL A 24 4.96 -24.28 10.12
N GLU A 25 4.36 -25.34 9.59
CA GLU A 25 5.00 -26.25 8.64
C GLU A 25 5.39 -25.53 7.34
N GLN A 26 4.49 -24.67 6.80
CA GLN A 26 4.76 -23.95 5.54
C GLN A 26 5.88 -22.91 5.66
N ILE A 27 5.98 -22.22 6.80
CA ILE A 27 6.94 -21.13 6.99
C ILE A 27 8.19 -21.54 7.77
N GLY A 28 8.20 -22.74 8.37
CA GLY A 28 9.32 -23.26 9.16
C GLY A 28 9.58 -22.48 10.46
N ARG A 29 8.59 -21.75 10.99
CA ARG A 29 8.75 -20.89 12.16
C ARG A 29 7.49 -20.88 13.03
N ASP A 30 7.66 -20.91 14.37
CA ASP A 30 6.56 -20.73 15.32
C ASP A 30 6.15 -19.26 15.46
N LEU A 31 4.84 -19.03 15.69
CA LEU A 31 4.21 -17.71 15.74
C LEU A 31 3.39 -17.54 17.05
N PRO A 32 4.02 -17.52 18.23
CA PRO A 32 3.32 -17.61 19.51
C PRO A 32 2.44 -16.38 19.81
N TYR A 33 2.78 -15.21 19.34
CA TYR A 33 2.00 -13.99 19.53
C TYR A 33 0.78 -13.96 18.61
N LEU A 34 0.95 -14.30 17.33
CA LEU A 34 -0.15 -14.41 16.36
C LEU A 34 -1.17 -15.46 16.78
N PHE A 35 -0.73 -16.56 17.37
CA PHE A 35 -1.59 -17.62 17.88
C PHE A 35 -2.13 -17.36 19.29
N ASN A 36 -1.91 -16.17 19.83
CA ASN A 36 -2.34 -15.77 21.19
C ASN A 36 -1.82 -16.69 22.32
N ARG A 37 -0.70 -17.37 22.11
CA ARG A 37 -0.05 -18.20 23.12
C ARG A 37 0.82 -17.40 24.09
N LEU A 38 1.29 -16.22 23.66
CA LEU A 38 2.03 -15.28 24.47
C LEU A 38 1.35 -13.90 24.46
N PRO A 39 1.24 -13.23 25.61
CA PRO A 39 0.74 -11.86 25.67
C PRO A 39 1.80 -10.89 25.15
N THR A 40 1.36 -9.80 24.51
CA THR A 40 2.24 -8.72 24.09
C THR A 40 2.93 -8.06 25.30
N PRO A 41 4.27 -8.10 25.40
CA PRO A 41 4.97 -7.47 26.52
C PRO A 41 4.78 -5.94 26.49
N PRO A 42 4.41 -5.27 27.59
CA PRO A 42 4.30 -3.81 27.63
C PRO A 42 5.57 -3.08 27.19
N SER A 43 6.74 -3.66 27.44
CA SER A 43 8.02 -3.10 26.99
C SER A 43 8.18 -2.98 25.47
N SER A 44 7.48 -3.82 24.69
CA SER A 44 7.47 -3.73 23.24
C SER A 44 6.70 -2.53 22.68
N LEU A 45 5.91 -1.86 23.53
CA LEU A 45 5.06 -0.73 23.15
C LEU A 45 5.78 0.62 23.33
N VAL A 46 6.95 0.63 23.96
CA VAL A 46 7.73 1.85 24.19
C VAL A 46 8.09 2.54 22.87
N GLY A 47 7.67 3.81 22.75
CA GLY A 47 7.84 4.60 21.52
C GLY A 47 6.85 4.26 20.40
N THR A 48 5.81 3.46 20.68
CA THR A 48 4.72 3.14 19.75
C THR A 48 3.40 3.81 20.18
N ILE A 49 3.15 3.85 21.49
CA ILE A 49 1.95 4.44 22.09
C ILE A 49 2.27 5.04 23.47
N GLU A 50 1.59 6.11 23.82
CA GLU A 50 1.59 6.76 25.14
C GLU A 50 0.32 6.35 25.92
N ASN A 51 0.39 6.43 27.25
CA ASN A 51 -0.76 6.19 28.16
C ASN A 51 -1.48 4.84 27.89
N TYR A 52 -0.70 3.80 27.63
CA TYR A 52 -1.22 2.48 27.28
C TYR A 52 -2.15 1.92 28.36
N VAL A 53 -3.31 1.45 27.94
CA VAL A 53 -4.34 0.84 28.83
C VAL A 53 -4.74 -0.57 28.38
N GLY A 54 -4.53 -0.93 27.09
CA GLY A 54 -4.95 -2.22 26.58
C GLY A 54 -4.85 -2.30 25.05
N MET A 55 -5.13 -3.48 24.48
CA MET A 55 -5.10 -3.77 23.05
C MET A 55 -6.51 -3.90 22.48
N ALA A 56 -6.77 -3.26 21.35
CA ALA A 56 -7.93 -3.57 20.52
C ALA A 56 -7.57 -4.72 19.58
N GLY A 57 -8.17 -5.89 19.77
CA GLY A 57 -7.93 -7.05 18.91
C GLY A 57 -8.64 -6.93 17.57
N VAL A 58 -7.92 -7.09 16.47
CA VAL A 58 -8.48 -7.24 15.12
C VAL A 58 -8.17 -8.66 14.66
N PRO A 59 -9.18 -9.46 14.23
CA PRO A 59 -8.94 -10.83 13.76
C PRO A 59 -8.05 -10.85 12.54
N ILE A 60 -7.14 -11.84 12.47
CA ILE A 60 -6.26 -12.06 11.33
C ILE A 60 -6.63 -13.37 10.65
N GLY A 61 -6.98 -13.27 9.36
CA GLY A 61 -7.19 -14.41 8.48
C GLY A 61 -6.04 -14.58 7.49
N LEU A 62 -5.91 -15.79 6.94
CA LEU A 62 -4.90 -16.12 5.94
C LEU A 62 -5.53 -16.15 4.55
N ALA A 63 -4.92 -15.45 3.60
CA ALA A 63 -5.27 -15.49 2.18
C ALA A 63 -4.12 -16.05 1.34
N GLY A 64 -4.45 -16.72 0.24
CA GLY A 64 -3.45 -17.31 -0.64
C GLY A 64 -3.81 -18.71 -1.15
N PRO A 65 -2.84 -19.43 -1.77
CA PRO A 65 -1.49 -18.94 -2.10
C PRO A 65 -1.50 -17.80 -3.12
N LEU A 66 -0.47 -16.96 -3.06
CA LEU A 66 -0.22 -15.89 -4.02
C LEU A 66 1.19 -16.07 -4.60
N HIS A 67 1.27 -16.46 -5.87
CA HIS A 67 2.53 -16.56 -6.59
C HIS A 67 2.95 -15.22 -7.17
N ILE A 68 4.16 -14.77 -6.87
CA ILE A 68 4.71 -13.48 -7.32
C ILE A 68 6.04 -13.71 -8.03
N GLU A 69 6.20 -13.08 -9.19
CA GLU A 69 7.44 -12.91 -9.93
C GLU A 69 7.80 -11.43 -9.96
N GLY A 70 8.41 -10.96 -8.87
CA GLY A 70 8.82 -9.57 -8.69
C GLY A 70 10.34 -9.40 -8.65
N SER A 71 10.77 -8.15 -8.51
CA SER A 71 12.18 -7.80 -8.33
C SER A 71 12.68 -8.17 -6.94
N HIS A 72 11.83 -8.02 -5.92
CA HIS A 72 12.10 -8.31 -4.52
C HIS A 72 11.24 -9.46 -3.98
N ALA A 73 9.97 -9.54 -4.36
CA ALA A 73 9.06 -10.61 -3.98
C ALA A 73 9.06 -11.71 -5.04
N LYS A 74 9.56 -12.91 -4.70
CA LYS A 74 9.56 -14.10 -5.59
C LYS A 74 9.08 -15.33 -4.86
N GLY A 75 8.20 -16.11 -5.51
CA GLY A 75 7.65 -17.37 -5.01
C GLY A 75 6.25 -17.26 -4.45
N ASP A 76 5.86 -18.22 -3.63
CA ASP A 76 4.53 -18.37 -3.07
C ASP A 76 4.40 -17.73 -1.68
N PHE A 77 3.35 -16.95 -1.50
CA PHE A 77 3.09 -16.26 -0.23
C PHE A 77 1.73 -16.67 0.33
N ILE A 78 1.69 -16.88 1.65
CA ILE A 78 0.45 -16.87 2.44
C ILE A 78 0.38 -15.51 3.12
N VAL A 79 -0.67 -14.76 2.84
CA VAL A 79 -0.78 -13.35 3.20
C VAL A 79 -1.69 -13.18 4.42
N PRO A 80 -1.22 -12.54 5.52
CA PRO A 80 -2.06 -12.21 6.66
C PRO A 80 -2.91 -10.97 6.33
N LEU A 81 -4.20 -11.04 6.64
CA LEU A 81 -5.15 -9.92 6.48
C LEU A 81 -5.90 -9.72 7.78
N ALA A 82 -5.77 -8.55 8.40
CA ALA A 82 -6.48 -8.15 9.60
C ALA A 82 -7.74 -7.37 9.24
N THR A 83 -8.92 -7.89 9.60
CA THR A 83 -10.19 -7.25 9.21
C THR A 83 -11.33 -7.63 10.13
N THR A 84 -12.33 -6.75 10.20
CA THR A 84 -13.66 -7.01 10.77
C THR A 84 -14.74 -7.12 9.69
N GLU A 85 -14.36 -7.00 8.41
CA GLU A 85 -15.26 -7.12 7.28
C GLU A 85 -15.42 -8.59 6.88
N GLY A 86 -16.66 -9.08 6.93
CA GLY A 86 -17.00 -10.44 6.47
C GLY A 86 -16.73 -10.61 4.97
N ALA A 87 -16.37 -11.82 4.56
CA ALA A 87 -16.03 -12.22 3.18
C ALA A 87 -14.73 -11.61 2.62
N LEU A 88 -14.08 -10.64 3.28
CA LEU A 88 -12.88 -10.00 2.76
C LEU A 88 -11.76 -11.03 2.51
N VAL A 89 -11.36 -11.78 3.52
CA VAL A 89 -10.28 -12.77 3.40
C VAL A 89 -10.57 -13.82 2.32
N ALA A 90 -11.81 -14.29 2.25
CA ALA A 90 -12.24 -15.25 1.22
C ALA A 90 -12.18 -14.65 -0.19
N SER A 91 -12.56 -13.38 -0.34
CA SER A 91 -12.48 -12.64 -1.61
C SER A 91 -11.03 -12.52 -2.07
N PHE A 92 -10.13 -12.05 -1.22
CA PHE A 92 -8.72 -11.92 -1.55
C PHE A 92 -8.07 -13.27 -1.83
N SER A 93 -8.38 -14.30 -1.04
CA SER A 93 -7.86 -15.66 -1.25
C SER A 93 -8.29 -16.23 -2.61
N ARG A 94 -9.53 -15.98 -3.04
CA ARG A 94 -10.02 -16.38 -4.38
C ARG A 94 -9.22 -15.70 -5.50
N GLY A 95 -8.98 -14.40 -5.40
CA GLY A 95 -8.19 -13.66 -6.38
C GLY A 95 -6.73 -14.11 -6.41
N MET A 96 -6.11 -14.32 -5.24
CA MET A 96 -4.73 -14.82 -5.12
C MET A 96 -4.58 -16.21 -5.75
N GLN A 97 -5.52 -17.13 -5.50
CA GLN A 97 -5.52 -18.46 -6.09
C GLN A 97 -5.69 -18.38 -7.63
N ALA A 98 -6.53 -17.49 -8.14
CA ALA A 98 -6.68 -17.30 -9.58
C ALA A 98 -5.38 -16.77 -10.22
N LEU A 99 -4.71 -15.81 -9.57
CA LEU A 99 -3.40 -15.33 -10.01
C LEU A 99 -2.36 -16.45 -10.02
N THR A 100 -2.28 -17.24 -8.96
CA THR A 100 -1.35 -18.38 -8.87
C THR A 100 -1.61 -19.42 -9.94
N GLU A 101 -2.88 -19.77 -10.20
CA GLU A 101 -3.25 -20.71 -11.28
C GLU A 101 -2.97 -20.15 -12.68
N ALA A 102 -2.99 -18.85 -12.84
CA ALA A 102 -2.61 -18.17 -14.09
C ALA A 102 -1.10 -18.13 -14.34
N GLY A 103 -0.30 -18.69 -13.44
CA GLY A 103 1.17 -18.64 -13.51
C GLY A 103 1.81 -17.57 -12.63
N GLY A 104 1.02 -16.92 -11.77
CA GLY A 104 1.49 -15.87 -10.86
C GLY A 104 1.24 -14.45 -11.37
N CYS A 105 1.64 -13.47 -10.58
CA CYS A 105 1.63 -12.07 -11.00
C CYS A 105 3.05 -11.53 -11.13
N ASN A 106 3.29 -10.80 -12.22
CA ASN A 106 4.53 -10.08 -12.44
C ASN A 106 4.46 -8.75 -11.70
N VAL A 107 5.46 -8.46 -10.87
CA VAL A 107 5.51 -7.22 -10.12
C VAL A 107 6.77 -6.43 -10.48
N PHE A 108 6.58 -5.17 -10.76
CA PHE A 108 7.64 -4.26 -11.16
C PHE A 108 7.67 -3.05 -10.22
N SER A 109 8.83 -2.84 -9.59
CA SER A 109 9.12 -1.68 -8.75
C SER A 109 10.36 -0.97 -9.29
N PRO A 110 10.21 0.14 -10.04
CA PRO A 110 11.34 0.86 -10.59
C PRO A 110 12.19 1.47 -9.46
N THR A 111 13.44 1.08 -9.39
CA THR A 111 14.40 1.63 -8.41
C THR A 111 14.98 2.98 -8.88
N ASN A 112 15.02 3.20 -10.18
CA ASN A 112 15.50 4.44 -10.80
C ASN A 112 14.64 4.78 -12.00
N VAL A 113 13.92 5.87 -11.95
CA VAL A 113 13.33 6.48 -13.14
C VAL A 113 14.36 7.48 -13.69
N TRP A 114 14.88 7.16 -14.83
CA TRP A 114 15.70 7.94 -15.76
C TRP A 114 15.93 9.41 -15.36
N SER A 115 17.04 9.71 -14.68
CA SER A 115 17.63 11.02 -14.77
C SER A 115 18.52 10.97 -16.01
N THR A 116 18.05 11.48 -17.13
CA THR A 116 18.97 11.96 -18.16
C THR A 116 19.66 13.17 -17.55
N GLU A 117 20.89 13.02 -17.09
CA GLU A 117 21.76 14.16 -16.83
C GLU A 117 21.71 15.07 -18.07
N GLY A 118 21.15 16.27 -17.89
CA GLY A 118 21.04 17.25 -18.97
C GLY A 118 19.64 17.53 -19.54
N SER A 119 18.61 16.77 -19.21
CA SER A 119 17.25 17.12 -19.63
C SER A 119 16.65 18.20 -18.72
N LYS A 120 16.47 19.41 -19.27
CA LYS A 120 15.71 20.49 -18.61
C LYS A 120 14.20 20.21 -18.48
N ASN A 121 13.75 19.01 -18.82
CA ASN A 121 12.34 18.64 -18.83
C ASN A 121 11.94 18.07 -17.48
N THR A 122 11.32 18.89 -16.67
CA THR A 122 10.88 18.67 -15.28
C THR A 122 9.78 17.58 -15.11
N TYR A 123 9.26 17.01 -16.19
CA TYR A 123 8.11 16.10 -16.15
C TYR A 123 8.42 14.64 -15.79
N TYR A 124 9.69 14.25 -15.80
CA TYR A 124 10.11 12.88 -15.47
C TYR A 124 10.95 12.83 -14.21
N LYS A 125 10.45 13.47 -13.13
CA LYS A 125 11.09 13.39 -11.83
C LYS A 125 10.87 12.01 -11.22
N PHE A 126 11.97 11.42 -10.83
CA PHE A 126 12.16 10.20 -10.07
C PHE A 126 10.93 9.75 -9.25
N ARG A 127 10.38 8.59 -9.56
CA ARG A 127 9.27 7.92 -8.82
C ARG A 127 9.76 6.66 -8.09
N GLY A 128 11.01 6.64 -7.63
CA GLY A 128 11.52 5.56 -6.81
C GLY A 128 11.09 5.69 -5.36
N ASN A 129 11.75 4.94 -4.46
CA ASN A 129 11.54 5.07 -3.01
C ASN A 129 11.92 6.48 -2.54
N ALA A 130 10.93 7.34 -2.40
CA ALA A 130 11.13 8.72 -1.96
C ALA A 130 10.02 9.17 -1.02
N LEU A 131 10.39 10.01 -0.06
CA LEU A 131 9.46 10.67 0.85
C LEU A 131 9.63 12.17 0.73
N THR A 132 8.61 12.86 0.24
CA THR A 132 8.57 14.31 0.23
C THR A 132 7.98 14.84 1.53
N LYS A 133 8.71 15.75 2.18
CA LYS A 133 8.27 16.49 3.37
C LYS A 133 8.37 17.97 3.13
N ILE A 134 7.28 18.71 3.39
CA ILE A 134 7.23 20.15 3.12
C ILE A 134 7.39 20.92 4.41
N SER A 135 8.34 21.87 4.37
CA SER A 135 8.53 22.95 5.33
C SER A 135 8.15 24.29 4.71
N ALA A 136 8.08 25.35 5.47
CA ALA A 136 7.96 26.69 4.93
C ALA A 136 8.87 27.67 5.66
N VAL A 137 9.38 28.62 4.91
CA VAL A 137 10.02 29.83 5.45
C VAL A 137 9.17 31.03 5.07
N TRP A 138 9.23 32.11 5.86
CA TRP A 138 8.70 33.40 5.42
C TRP A 138 9.84 34.38 5.26
N LEU A 139 9.81 35.10 4.15
CA LEU A 139 10.74 36.15 3.82
C LEU A 139 10.35 37.46 4.51
N HIS A 140 11.30 38.34 4.77
CA HIS A 140 11.00 39.67 5.28
C HIS A 140 10.16 40.47 4.31
N ARG A 141 10.36 40.27 2.99
CA ARG A 141 9.62 40.91 1.91
C ARG A 141 9.38 39.93 0.77
N ALA A 142 8.24 40.02 0.11
CA ALA A 142 7.96 39.20 -1.08
C ALA A 142 8.95 39.47 -2.23
N SER A 143 9.49 40.69 -2.32
CA SER A 143 10.52 41.06 -3.30
C SER A 143 11.85 40.29 -3.14
N ASP A 144 12.09 39.71 -1.97
CA ASP A 144 13.33 38.98 -1.68
C ASP A 144 13.29 37.54 -2.23
N ALA A 145 12.18 37.13 -2.84
CA ALA A 145 11.97 35.74 -3.32
C ALA A 145 13.05 35.28 -4.32
N LEU A 146 13.45 36.13 -5.29
CA LEU A 146 14.50 35.80 -6.25
C LEU A 146 15.88 35.71 -5.61
N LEU A 147 16.19 36.59 -4.65
CA LEU A 147 17.44 36.54 -3.90
C LEU A 147 17.51 35.27 -3.04
N PHE A 148 16.37 34.87 -2.45
CA PHE A 148 16.31 33.63 -1.69
C PHE A 148 16.44 32.39 -2.57
N ASP A 149 15.83 32.37 -3.77
CA ASP A 149 16.00 31.27 -4.72
C ASP A 149 17.48 31.10 -5.14
N GLU A 150 18.17 32.20 -5.44
CA GLU A 150 19.58 32.18 -5.76
C GLU A 150 20.43 31.71 -4.56
N TRP A 151 20.15 32.22 -3.37
CA TRP A 151 20.80 31.78 -2.13
C TRP A 151 20.60 30.27 -1.90
N LEU A 152 19.37 29.77 -2.07
CA LEU A 152 19.04 28.37 -1.88
C LEU A 152 19.85 27.47 -2.83
N ARG A 153 19.98 27.86 -4.11
CA ARG A 153 20.78 27.12 -5.10
C ARG A 153 22.26 27.07 -4.70
N GLN A 154 22.81 28.15 -4.24
CA GLN A 154 24.22 28.23 -3.80
C GLN A 154 24.49 27.40 -2.54
N HIS A 155 23.48 27.17 -1.69
CA HIS A 155 23.62 26.46 -0.42
C HIS A 155 23.04 25.03 -0.44
N THR A 156 22.61 24.52 -1.58
CA THR A 156 21.97 23.21 -1.70
C THR A 156 22.86 22.08 -1.17
N GLU A 157 24.16 22.10 -1.47
CA GLU A 157 25.11 21.09 -0.98
C GLU A 157 25.25 21.13 0.56
N LYS A 158 25.29 22.34 1.12
CA LYS A 158 25.41 22.50 2.57
C LYS A 158 24.15 22.11 3.30
N ILE A 159 22.98 22.40 2.73
CA ILE A 159 21.69 21.92 3.22
C ILE A 159 21.65 20.39 3.20
N ALA A 160 22.14 19.77 2.12
CA ALA A 160 22.22 18.31 2.04
C ALA A 160 23.17 17.72 3.08
N GLU A 161 24.31 18.33 3.32
CA GLU A 161 25.26 17.92 4.37
C GLU A 161 24.59 17.95 5.76
N VAL A 162 23.96 19.08 6.11
CA VAL A 162 23.29 19.28 7.40
C VAL A 162 22.16 18.30 7.60
N THR A 163 21.31 18.10 6.59
CA THR A 163 20.19 17.13 6.68
C THR A 163 20.69 15.70 6.79
N ASN A 164 21.68 15.31 5.98
CA ASN A 164 22.22 13.96 5.93
C ASN A 164 22.98 13.57 7.22
N SER A 165 23.47 14.56 7.98
CA SER A 165 24.11 14.33 9.28
C SER A 165 23.12 13.88 10.36
N THR A 166 21.82 14.15 10.21
CA THR A 166 20.79 13.84 11.21
C THR A 166 20.42 12.37 11.26
N SER A 167 20.69 11.61 10.17
CA SER A 167 20.35 10.20 10.06
C SER A 167 21.32 9.45 9.13
N ARG A 168 21.60 8.19 9.46
CA ARG A 168 22.35 7.29 8.58
C ARG A 168 21.54 6.84 7.37
N PHE A 169 20.21 6.85 7.47
CA PHE A 169 19.29 6.25 6.49
C PHE A 169 18.55 7.30 5.65
N ALA A 170 18.12 8.42 6.25
CA ALA A 170 17.48 9.48 5.47
C ALA A 170 18.53 10.26 4.69
N LYS A 171 18.42 10.26 3.35
CA LYS A 171 19.32 10.99 2.46
C LYS A 171 18.55 11.98 1.62
N LEU A 172 18.89 13.27 1.73
CA LEU A 172 18.31 14.32 0.92
C LEU A 172 18.70 14.13 -0.55
N LYS A 173 17.73 14.14 -1.44
CA LYS A 173 17.93 14.03 -2.90
C LYS A 173 17.64 15.35 -3.62
N GLU A 174 16.67 16.12 -3.11
CA GLU A 174 16.23 17.33 -3.77
C GLU A 174 15.56 18.29 -2.77
N VAL A 175 15.70 19.58 -3.03
CA VAL A 175 14.89 20.64 -2.39
C VAL A 175 14.27 21.47 -3.50
N THR A 176 12.94 21.55 -3.51
CA THR A 176 12.21 22.34 -4.51
C THR A 176 11.49 23.49 -3.81
N PRO A 177 11.75 24.75 -4.13
CA PRO A 177 11.03 25.90 -3.57
C PRO A 177 9.66 26.06 -4.26
N ILE A 178 8.66 26.49 -3.48
CA ILE A 178 7.28 26.78 -3.90
C ILE A 178 6.95 28.19 -3.40
N PHE A 179 6.95 29.15 -4.31
CA PHE A 179 6.80 30.57 -3.97
C PHE A 179 5.33 30.99 -3.90
N GLN A 180 4.94 31.63 -2.76
CA GLN A 180 3.63 32.20 -2.56
C GLN A 180 3.76 33.54 -1.81
N GLY A 181 4.03 34.61 -2.55
CA GLY A 181 4.29 35.92 -1.96
C GLY A 181 5.57 35.90 -1.10
N SER A 182 5.45 36.28 0.17
CA SER A 182 6.54 36.21 1.14
C SER A 182 6.72 34.83 1.79
N ILE A 183 5.82 33.88 1.52
CA ILE A 183 5.94 32.51 2.05
C ILE A 183 6.56 31.63 0.96
N VAL A 184 7.58 30.88 1.33
CA VAL A 184 8.22 29.92 0.42
C VAL A 184 8.12 28.54 1.05
N GLY A 185 7.33 27.66 0.41
CA GLY A 185 7.35 26.23 0.70
C GLY A 185 8.65 25.61 0.22
N LEU A 186 9.21 24.70 1.02
CA LEU A 186 10.40 23.94 0.68
C LEU A 186 10.04 22.45 0.70
N ALA A 187 9.91 21.87 -0.48
CA ALA A 187 9.65 20.44 -0.62
C ALA A 187 10.98 19.67 -0.58
N PHE A 188 11.29 19.09 0.57
CA PHE A 188 12.46 18.23 0.79
C PHE A 188 12.12 16.79 0.43
N ARG A 189 12.89 16.20 -0.45
CA ARG A 189 12.72 14.82 -0.92
C ARG A 189 13.84 13.94 -0.44
N TYR A 190 13.47 12.91 0.31
CA TYR A 190 14.39 11.99 0.96
C TYR A 190 14.25 10.58 0.43
N GLU A 191 15.35 9.84 0.39
CA GLU A 191 15.38 8.39 0.38
C GLU A 191 15.52 7.90 1.82
N THR A 192 14.71 6.89 2.24
CA THR A 192 14.58 6.47 3.64
C THR A 192 14.90 4.99 3.90
N GLY A 193 15.35 4.26 2.87
CA GLY A 193 15.67 2.83 2.96
C GLY A 193 14.45 1.97 3.33
N ASN A 194 14.60 1.09 4.29
CA ASN A 194 13.56 0.16 4.75
C ASN A 194 12.56 0.76 5.76
N ALA A 195 12.74 2.00 6.16
CA ALA A 195 11.80 2.72 7.04
C ALA A 195 10.82 3.56 6.22
N MET A 196 9.62 3.84 6.76
CA MET A 196 8.73 4.88 6.20
C MET A 196 9.41 6.25 6.19
N GLY A 197 10.19 6.56 7.23
CA GLY A 197 11.10 7.70 7.27
C GLY A 197 10.52 9.03 7.74
N LEU A 198 9.24 9.13 8.08
CA LEU A 198 8.58 10.39 8.44
C LEU A 198 9.26 11.15 9.58
N ASN A 199 9.55 10.47 10.69
CA ASN A 199 10.21 11.12 11.85
C ASN A 199 11.65 11.53 11.51
N MET A 200 12.36 10.73 10.71
CA MET A 200 13.70 11.06 10.23
C MET A 200 13.67 12.31 9.35
N ALA A 201 12.74 12.36 8.39
CA ALA A 201 12.56 13.53 7.52
C ALA A 201 12.17 14.78 8.29
N THR A 202 11.31 14.67 9.33
CA THR A 202 10.96 15.83 10.19
C THR A 202 12.19 16.37 10.91
N LYS A 203 13.03 15.49 11.47
CA LYS A 203 14.27 15.89 12.13
C LYS A 203 15.27 16.52 11.14
N ALA A 204 15.36 15.97 9.92
CA ALA A 204 16.22 16.51 8.87
C ALA A 204 15.75 17.89 8.40
N ASN A 205 14.43 18.08 8.22
CA ASN A 205 13.85 19.37 7.87
C ASN A 205 14.10 20.42 8.96
N GLU A 206 14.02 20.06 10.24
CA GLU A 206 14.34 20.98 11.34
C GLU A 206 15.78 21.49 11.23
N ALA A 207 16.73 20.59 11.00
CA ALA A 207 18.13 20.97 10.82
C ALA A 207 18.34 21.86 9.59
N ALA A 208 17.69 21.55 8.45
CA ALA A 208 17.73 22.36 7.25
C ALA A 208 17.15 23.76 7.47
N CYS A 209 15.95 23.84 8.08
CA CYS A 209 15.29 25.12 8.34
C CYS A 209 16.07 25.98 9.34
N THR A 210 16.66 25.37 10.35
CA THR A 210 17.56 26.06 11.29
C THR A 210 18.78 26.62 10.55
N TYR A 211 19.42 25.84 9.69
CA TYR A 211 20.53 26.30 8.88
C TYR A 211 20.13 27.48 7.99
N ILE A 212 19.01 27.37 7.25
CA ILE A 212 18.48 28.41 6.36
C ILE A 212 18.21 29.69 7.18
N ARG A 213 17.52 29.58 8.31
CA ARG A 213 17.18 30.72 9.16
C ARG A 213 18.44 31.44 9.71
N THR A 214 19.51 30.69 9.99
CA THR A 214 20.74 31.24 10.54
C THR A 214 21.62 31.88 9.47
N HIS A 215 21.66 31.35 8.24
CA HIS A 215 22.60 31.81 7.20
C HIS A 215 21.95 32.69 6.11
N ALA A 216 20.64 32.82 6.14
CA ALA A 216 19.86 33.73 5.31
C ALA A 216 18.99 34.66 6.14
N ASP A 217 19.47 35.05 7.32
CA ASP A 217 18.76 35.87 8.31
C ASP A 217 18.35 37.25 7.79
N ASN A 218 19.11 37.80 6.83
CA ASN A 218 18.78 39.03 6.11
C ASN A 218 17.59 38.86 5.13
N LEU A 219 17.22 37.65 4.74
CA LEU A 219 16.11 37.34 3.83
C LEU A 219 14.95 36.67 4.54
N VAL A 220 15.24 35.76 5.50
CA VAL A 220 14.27 34.85 6.14
C VAL A 220 13.94 35.32 7.56
N GLY A 221 12.68 35.63 7.80
CA GLY A 221 12.15 36.02 9.12
C GLY A 221 11.93 34.83 10.07
N GLY A 222 11.64 33.65 9.55
CA GLY A 222 11.46 32.43 10.32
C GLY A 222 10.95 31.27 9.48
N TYR A 223 10.58 30.15 10.14
CA TYR A 223 10.17 28.92 9.45
C TYR A 223 9.16 28.09 10.23
N PHE A 224 8.49 27.18 9.52
CA PHE A 224 7.79 26.00 10.01
C PHE A 224 8.46 24.74 9.44
N ASN A 225 8.97 23.86 10.28
CA ASN A 225 9.68 22.65 9.84
C ASN A 225 8.78 21.59 9.18
N THR A 226 7.47 21.73 9.35
CA THR A 226 6.45 20.89 8.70
C THR A 226 5.15 21.68 8.57
N LEU A 227 4.49 21.53 7.43
CA LEU A 227 3.15 22.09 7.20
C LEU A 227 2.03 21.10 7.52
N GLY A 228 2.37 19.91 8.04
CA GLY A 228 1.41 18.82 8.22
C GLY A 228 1.00 18.17 6.90
N GLY A 229 -0.07 17.37 6.93
CA GLY A 229 -0.62 16.80 5.72
C GLY A 229 0.13 15.57 5.18
N ASP A 230 0.94 14.89 5.99
CA ASP A 230 1.64 13.66 5.60
C ASP A 230 0.69 12.58 5.04
N LYS A 231 -0.55 12.56 5.57
CA LYS A 231 -1.63 11.64 5.15
C LYS A 231 -2.48 12.21 3.99
N ARG A 232 -2.05 13.31 3.39
CA ARG A 232 -2.73 13.93 2.26
C ARG A 232 -2.06 13.52 0.96
N PHE A 233 -2.86 13.13 0.00
CA PHE A 233 -2.39 12.91 -1.37
C PHE A 233 -2.12 14.26 -2.04
N VAL A 234 -0.94 14.38 -2.67
CA VAL A 234 -0.58 15.50 -3.55
C VAL A 234 -0.02 14.90 -4.85
N PRO A 235 -0.60 15.21 -6.02
CA PRO A 235 -0.27 14.52 -7.28
C PRO A 235 1.21 14.51 -7.65
N ASP A 236 1.91 15.62 -7.42
CA ASP A 236 3.30 15.80 -7.82
C ASP A 236 4.33 15.41 -6.73
N GLU A 237 3.84 14.96 -5.57
CA GLU A 237 4.70 14.53 -4.49
C GLU A 237 4.93 13.02 -4.53
N ALA A 238 6.20 12.60 -4.57
CA ALA A 238 6.56 11.21 -4.34
C ALA A 238 6.40 10.89 -2.84
N LYS A 239 5.57 9.88 -2.52
CA LYS A 239 5.38 9.39 -1.16
C LYS A 239 5.46 7.87 -1.14
N GLY A 240 6.64 7.33 -0.82
CA GLY A 240 6.88 5.90 -0.77
C GLY A 240 7.38 5.32 -2.09
N ARG A 241 6.88 4.15 -2.45
CA ARG A 241 7.34 3.37 -3.61
C ARG A 241 6.30 3.38 -4.71
N TYR A 242 6.78 3.35 -5.95
CA TYR A 242 5.96 3.11 -7.13
C TYR A 242 6.02 1.63 -7.48
N VAL A 243 4.89 0.95 -7.51
CA VAL A 243 4.83 -0.49 -7.81
C VAL A 243 3.68 -0.78 -8.76
N THR A 244 3.93 -1.62 -9.76
CA THR A 244 2.90 -2.16 -10.66
C THR A 244 2.90 -3.68 -10.58
N ALA A 245 1.72 -4.27 -10.41
CA ALA A 245 1.49 -5.70 -10.50
C ALA A 245 0.60 -6.01 -11.71
N SER A 246 0.90 -7.07 -12.44
CA SER A 246 0.13 -7.49 -13.62
C SER A 246 0.06 -9.01 -13.75
N ALA A 247 -1.01 -9.50 -14.36
CA ALA A 247 -1.19 -10.91 -14.68
C ALA A 247 -2.04 -11.09 -15.95
N VAL A 248 -1.86 -12.24 -16.62
CA VAL A 248 -2.67 -12.65 -17.76
C VAL A 248 -3.55 -13.83 -17.32
N LEU A 249 -4.86 -13.64 -17.29
CA LEU A 249 -5.81 -14.67 -16.88
C LEU A 249 -6.54 -15.23 -18.09
N PRO A 250 -6.35 -16.53 -18.42
CA PRO A 250 -7.09 -17.19 -19.50
C PRO A 250 -8.62 -17.13 -19.27
N ALA A 251 -9.40 -16.99 -20.33
CA ALA A 251 -10.88 -16.92 -20.27
C ALA A 251 -11.49 -18.13 -19.55
N GLU A 252 -10.94 -19.32 -19.77
CA GLU A 252 -11.38 -20.55 -19.11
C GLU A 252 -11.18 -20.53 -17.59
N LEU A 253 -10.07 -19.94 -17.14
CA LEU A 253 -9.79 -19.75 -15.71
C LEU A 253 -10.79 -18.78 -15.09
N ILE A 254 -11.08 -17.67 -15.77
CA ILE A 254 -12.06 -16.67 -15.32
C ILE A 254 -13.45 -17.32 -15.22
N MET A 255 -13.87 -18.07 -16.23
CA MET A 255 -15.16 -18.78 -16.21
C MET A 255 -15.23 -19.78 -15.05
N ARG A 256 -14.19 -20.58 -14.84
CA ARG A 256 -14.14 -21.59 -13.78
C ARG A 256 -14.13 -20.99 -12.37
N ARG A 257 -13.35 -19.90 -12.15
CA ARG A 257 -13.13 -19.31 -10.83
C ARG A 257 -14.14 -18.26 -10.45
N PHE A 258 -14.63 -17.49 -11.43
CA PHE A 258 -15.47 -16.32 -11.17
C PHE A 258 -16.85 -16.41 -11.82
N ARG A 259 -17.12 -17.42 -12.68
CA ARG A 259 -18.35 -17.54 -13.45
C ARG A 259 -18.67 -16.29 -14.28
N SER A 260 -17.60 -15.65 -14.79
CA SER A 260 -17.64 -14.45 -15.60
C SER A 260 -16.79 -14.63 -16.86
N THR A 261 -16.70 -13.59 -17.70
CA THR A 261 -15.82 -13.57 -18.87
C THR A 261 -14.90 -12.36 -18.82
N PRO A 262 -13.77 -12.39 -19.54
CA PRO A 262 -12.87 -11.23 -19.65
C PRO A 262 -13.59 -9.95 -20.04
N GLU A 263 -14.52 -10.02 -21.02
CA GLU A 263 -15.27 -8.87 -21.54
C GLU A 263 -16.21 -8.29 -20.47
N ARG A 264 -16.89 -9.14 -19.71
CA ARG A 264 -17.78 -8.69 -18.63
C ARG A 264 -16.99 -8.00 -17.51
N MET A 265 -15.84 -8.55 -17.12
CA MET A 265 -14.97 -7.95 -16.13
C MET A 265 -14.42 -6.60 -16.60
N GLN A 266 -13.97 -6.52 -17.86
CA GLN A 266 -13.50 -5.28 -18.46
C GLN A 266 -14.60 -4.22 -18.51
N ARG A 267 -15.80 -4.57 -18.99
CA ARG A 267 -16.95 -3.64 -19.03
C ARG A 267 -17.36 -3.15 -17.66
N PHE A 268 -17.32 -4.01 -16.65
CA PHE A 268 -17.58 -3.61 -15.26
C PHE A 268 -16.58 -2.55 -14.79
N LEU A 269 -15.29 -2.78 -15.00
CA LEU A 269 -14.25 -1.81 -14.62
C LEU A 269 -14.41 -0.48 -15.38
N GLN A 270 -14.69 -0.53 -16.69
CA GLN A 270 -14.97 0.65 -17.49
C GLN A 270 -16.17 1.44 -16.96
N ALA A 271 -17.25 0.75 -16.58
CA ALA A 271 -18.42 1.40 -15.98
C ALA A 271 -18.08 2.08 -14.66
N CYS A 272 -17.30 1.43 -13.80
CA CYS A 272 -16.82 2.03 -12.56
C CYS A 272 -16.01 3.31 -12.83
N HIS A 273 -15.03 3.26 -13.73
CA HIS A 273 -14.17 4.41 -14.04
C HIS A 273 -14.96 5.58 -14.62
N LEU A 274 -15.84 5.31 -15.56
CA LEU A 274 -16.63 6.37 -16.21
C LEU A 274 -17.65 6.99 -15.26
N ILE A 275 -18.46 6.19 -14.58
CA ILE A 275 -19.54 6.69 -13.76
C ILE A 275 -19.03 7.29 -12.45
N LEU A 276 -18.11 6.60 -11.77
CA LEU A 276 -17.55 7.12 -10.51
C LEU A 276 -16.66 8.33 -10.77
N GLY A 277 -15.89 8.34 -11.87
CA GLY A 277 -15.09 9.50 -12.28
C GLY A 277 -15.93 10.74 -12.54
N GLN A 278 -17.09 10.61 -13.25
CA GLN A 278 -18.04 11.71 -13.42
C GLN A 278 -18.59 12.24 -12.09
N ARG A 279 -18.66 11.41 -11.06
CA ARG A 279 -19.10 11.81 -9.71
C ARG A 279 -17.97 12.36 -8.84
N GLY A 280 -16.78 12.54 -9.40
CA GLY A 280 -15.63 13.12 -8.70
C GLY A 280 -14.82 12.12 -7.86
N ALA A 281 -15.01 10.81 -8.06
CA ALA A 281 -14.15 9.82 -7.42
C ALA A 281 -12.70 9.99 -7.90
N THR A 282 -11.77 10.00 -6.97
CA THR A 282 -10.34 10.05 -7.23
C THR A 282 -9.77 8.63 -7.18
N GLY A 283 -8.84 8.33 -8.08
CA GLY A 283 -8.33 6.98 -8.26
C GLY A 283 -9.23 6.14 -9.17
N GLN A 284 -8.61 5.31 -9.98
CA GLN A 284 -9.31 4.42 -10.92
C GLN A 284 -9.18 2.97 -10.44
N ASN A 285 -9.75 2.69 -9.28
CA ASN A 285 -9.70 1.38 -8.62
C ASN A 285 -11.01 1.12 -7.87
N ILE A 286 -11.22 -0.12 -7.42
CA ILE A 286 -12.48 -0.55 -6.81
C ILE A 286 -12.27 -0.96 -5.35
N HIS A 287 -11.24 -1.76 -5.07
CA HIS A 287 -11.10 -2.52 -3.82
C HIS A 287 -9.74 -2.36 -3.12
N ILE A 288 -8.88 -1.49 -3.65
CA ILE A 288 -7.49 -1.31 -3.15
C ILE A 288 -7.46 -0.84 -1.70
N ALA A 289 -8.39 0.04 -1.29
CA ALA A 289 -8.45 0.53 0.09
C ALA A 289 -8.65 -0.64 1.09
N ASN A 290 -9.52 -1.60 0.77
CA ASN A 290 -9.76 -2.78 1.60
C ASN A 290 -8.51 -3.67 1.70
N ALA A 291 -7.83 -3.89 0.56
CA ALA A 291 -6.57 -4.63 0.51
C ALA A 291 -5.53 -4.04 1.45
N LEU A 292 -5.24 -2.76 1.24
CA LEU A 292 -4.18 -2.07 1.95
C LEU A 292 -4.49 -1.93 3.44
N THR A 293 -5.74 -1.63 3.81
CA THR A 293 -6.13 -1.51 5.22
C THR A 293 -5.91 -2.82 5.97
N ALA A 294 -6.42 -3.94 5.44
CA ALA A 294 -6.29 -5.25 6.08
C ALA A 294 -4.82 -5.69 6.17
N PHE A 295 -4.04 -5.48 5.14
CA PHE A 295 -2.64 -5.83 5.10
C PHE A 295 -1.78 -4.91 5.99
N PHE A 296 -2.06 -3.61 6.01
CA PHE A 296 -1.35 -2.64 6.83
C PHE A 296 -1.52 -2.93 8.32
N ILE A 297 -2.75 -3.20 8.78
CA ILE A 297 -3.01 -3.55 10.18
C ILE A 297 -2.26 -4.84 10.55
N ALA A 298 -2.31 -5.87 9.70
CA ALA A 298 -1.62 -7.13 9.96
C ALA A 298 -0.10 -6.96 10.03
N CYS A 299 0.49 -6.12 9.17
CA CYS A 299 1.95 -5.95 9.02
C CYS A 299 2.50 -4.72 9.75
N GLY A 300 1.75 -4.10 10.66
CA GLY A 300 2.22 -2.99 11.50
C GLY A 300 2.52 -1.70 10.73
N GLN A 301 1.87 -1.53 9.58
CA GLN A 301 1.90 -0.29 8.83
C GLN A 301 0.88 0.69 9.40
N ASP A 302 1.08 1.98 9.19
CA ASP A 302 0.12 2.99 9.61
C ASP A 302 -1.09 3.02 8.66
N PRO A 303 -2.30 2.60 9.10
CA PRO A 303 -3.48 2.51 8.23
C PRO A 303 -3.90 3.85 7.63
N ALA A 304 -3.54 4.98 8.24
CA ALA A 304 -3.85 6.29 7.70
C ALA A 304 -3.16 6.57 6.36
N PHE A 305 -2.07 5.86 6.03
CA PHE A 305 -1.41 5.98 4.72
C PHE A 305 -2.14 5.25 3.59
N VAL A 306 -3.16 4.48 3.89
CA VAL A 306 -4.06 3.95 2.86
C VAL A 306 -4.64 5.09 2.03
N THR A 307 -4.99 6.23 2.66
CA THR A 307 -5.52 7.41 1.96
C THR A 307 -4.57 7.92 0.87
N VAL A 308 -3.26 7.94 1.14
CA VAL A 308 -2.25 8.39 0.16
C VAL A 308 -2.06 7.34 -0.94
N SER A 309 -2.08 6.07 -0.56
CA SER A 309 -1.72 4.96 -1.44
C SER A 309 -2.82 4.63 -2.46
N PHE A 310 -4.11 4.72 -2.08
CA PHE A 310 -5.21 4.35 -2.97
C PHE A 310 -5.72 5.50 -3.86
N PHE A 311 -5.57 6.76 -3.44
CA PHE A 311 -6.12 7.91 -4.17
C PHE A 311 -5.60 8.05 -5.60
N ASN A 312 -4.35 7.68 -5.85
CA ASN A 312 -3.73 7.72 -7.17
C ASN A 312 -3.45 6.31 -7.72
N ALA A 313 -3.99 5.30 -7.08
CA ALA A 313 -3.89 3.94 -7.57
C ALA A 313 -4.85 3.72 -8.74
N SER A 314 -4.42 2.93 -9.71
CA SER A 314 -5.21 2.62 -10.88
C SER A 314 -5.21 1.13 -11.18
N THR A 315 -6.36 0.64 -11.67
CA THR A 315 -6.58 -0.71 -12.17
C THR A 315 -6.86 -0.64 -13.66
N SER A 316 -6.28 -1.54 -14.45
CA SER A 316 -6.57 -1.69 -15.87
C SER A 316 -6.90 -3.14 -16.19
N PHE A 317 -7.92 -3.33 -17.01
CA PHE A 317 -8.31 -4.61 -17.60
C PHE A 317 -8.36 -4.48 -19.12
N GLU A 318 -7.53 -5.24 -19.78
CA GLU A 318 -7.42 -5.29 -21.22
C GLU A 318 -7.62 -6.74 -21.71
N ILE A 319 -8.07 -6.91 -22.93
CA ILE A 319 -8.20 -8.25 -23.54
C ILE A 319 -7.13 -8.35 -24.61
N ASN A 320 -6.28 -9.37 -24.49
CA ASN A 320 -5.24 -9.62 -25.46
C ASN A 320 -5.79 -10.33 -26.72
N THR A 321 -4.94 -10.55 -27.71
CA THR A 321 -5.31 -11.21 -28.98
C THR A 321 -5.75 -12.65 -28.84
N GLU A 322 -5.45 -13.28 -27.69
CA GLU A 322 -5.86 -14.66 -27.35
C GLU A 322 -7.17 -14.70 -26.56
N GLY A 323 -7.80 -13.56 -26.31
CA GLY A 323 -9.04 -13.46 -25.53
C GLY A 323 -8.83 -13.57 -24.02
N ALA A 324 -7.59 -13.53 -23.53
CA ALA A 324 -7.28 -13.54 -22.10
C ALA A 324 -7.37 -12.14 -21.50
N LEU A 325 -7.73 -12.04 -20.23
CA LEU A 325 -7.73 -10.79 -19.47
C LEU A 325 -6.30 -10.44 -19.01
N VAL A 326 -5.78 -9.34 -19.48
CA VAL A 326 -4.58 -8.71 -18.93
C VAL A 326 -5.02 -7.73 -17.85
N ALA A 327 -4.79 -8.10 -16.60
CA ALA A 327 -5.16 -7.28 -15.45
C ALA A 327 -3.91 -6.65 -14.83
N SER A 328 -3.97 -5.37 -14.50
CA SER A 328 -2.89 -4.67 -13.82
C SER A 328 -3.38 -3.69 -12.77
N VAL A 329 -2.55 -3.49 -11.74
CA VAL A 329 -2.73 -2.47 -10.70
C VAL A 329 -1.43 -1.69 -10.57
N THR A 330 -1.53 -0.37 -10.52
CA THR A 330 -0.40 0.53 -10.22
C THR A 330 -0.65 1.27 -8.93
N LEU A 331 0.28 1.17 -8.00
CA LEU A 331 0.32 1.91 -6.74
C LEU A 331 1.49 2.90 -6.79
N PRO A 332 1.26 4.16 -7.18
CA PRO A 332 2.35 5.12 -7.37
C PRO A 332 2.94 5.65 -6.06
N ASN A 333 2.23 5.49 -4.95
CA ASN A 333 2.62 6.05 -3.65
C ASN A 333 2.36 5.04 -2.52
N ILE A 334 3.06 3.91 -2.53
CA ILE A 334 2.94 2.93 -1.43
C ILE A 334 3.94 3.26 -0.31
N ILE A 335 3.41 3.76 0.81
CA ILE A 335 4.22 4.12 1.98
C ILE A 335 4.21 2.95 2.97
N VAL A 336 5.23 2.14 2.90
CA VAL A 336 5.44 1.02 3.82
C VAL A 336 6.87 1.00 4.34
N GLY A 337 7.05 0.39 5.50
CA GLY A 337 8.36 0.13 6.09
C GLY A 337 8.39 -1.25 6.75
N SER A 338 9.53 -1.90 6.73
CA SER A 338 9.79 -3.14 7.45
C SER A 338 10.46 -2.90 8.81
N ILE A 339 10.86 -1.65 9.08
CA ILE A 339 11.59 -1.26 10.28
C ILE A 339 10.91 -0.03 10.91
N GLY A 340 10.73 -0.05 12.24
CA GLY A 340 10.24 1.06 13.04
C GLY A 340 8.70 1.10 13.17
N GLY A 341 8.20 1.97 14.04
CA GLY A 341 6.77 2.11 14.29
C GLY A 341 6.10 0.80 14.72
N GLY A 342 4.91 0.53 14.18
CA GLY A 342 4.10 -0.64 14.48
C GLY A 342 4.71 -1.98 14.08
N THR A 343 5.74 -2.00 13.21
CA THR A 343 6.44 -3.24 12.82
C THR A 343 7.19 -3.91 13.98
N LYS A 344 7.37 -3.19 15.11
CA LYS A 344 7.98 -3.71 16.33
C LYS A 344 7.01 -4.50 17.21
N LEU A 345 5.70 -4.33 16.99
CA LEU A 345 4.69 -5.06 17.75
C LEU A 345 4.83 -6.57 17.47
N PRO A 346 4.77 -7.43 18.48
CA PRO A 346 5.09 -8.85 18.32
C PRO A 346 4.26 -9.56 17.24
N VAL A 347 2.95 -9.37 17.22
CA VAL A 347 2.05 -9.98 16.21
C VAL A 347 2.39 -9.50 14.81
N GLN A 348 2.57 -8.19 14.63
CA GLN A 348 2.88 -7.58 13.34
C GLN A 348 4.25 -8.02 12.82
N ARG A 349 5.21 -8.17 13.73
CA ARG A 349 6.52 -8.71 13.40
C ARG A 349 6.45 -10.16 12.94
N GLU A 350 5.62 -10.98 13.58
CA GLU A 350 5.37 -12.36 13.13
C GLU A 350 4.68 -12.40 11.77
N CYS A 351 3.74 -11.50 11.50
CA CYS A 351 3.12 -11.37 10.18
C CYS A 351 4.14 -10.96 9.10
N LEU A 352 5.04 -10.02 9.40
CA LEU A 352 6.13 -9.66 8.49
C LEU A 352 7.09 -10.84 8.25
N ALA A 353 7.43 -11.58 9.30
CA ALA A 353 8.27 -12.76 9.20
C ALA A 353 7.65 -13.87 8.35
N MET A 354 6.33 -14.07 8.47
CA MET A 354 5.58 -15.06 7.70
C MET A 354 5.68 -14.84 6.18
N ILE A 355 5.77 -13.59 5.75
CA ILE A 355 5.95 -13.21 4.34
C ILE A 355 7.41 -12.85 3.99
N GLY A 356 8.33 -13.02 4.94
CA GLY A 356 9.77 -12.76 4.77
C GLY A 356 10.09 -11.28 4.48
N CYS A 357 9.40 -10.35 5.15
CA CYS A 357 9.54 -8.90 4.96
C CYS A 357 10.09 -8.17 6.21
N GLU A 358 10.79 -8.86 7.12
CA GLU A 358 11.29 -8.25 8.36
C GLU A 358 12.29 -7.11 8.10
N ASP A 359 13.07 -7.17 7.01
CA ASP A 359 14.11 -6.21 6.65
C ASP A 359 14.04 -5.76 5.18
N ASP A 360 12.93 -6.03 4.48
CA ASP A 360 12.75 -5.67 3.07
C ASP A 360 11.40 -4.97 2.82
N ALA A 361 11.43 -3.65 2.87
CA ALA A 361 10.26 -2.83 2.57
C ALA A 361 9.92 -2.77 1.07
N SER A 362 10.86 -3.07 0.18
CA SER A 362 10.59 -3.15 -1.25
C SER A 362 9.80 -4.42 -1.58
N LYS A 363 10.18 -5.55 -0.99
CA LYS A 363 9.41 -6.80 -1.04
C LYS A 363 8.00 -6.61 -0.48
N LEU A 364 7.88 -5.91 0.66
CA LEU A 364 6.58 -5.60 1.26
C LEU A 364 5.69 -4.79 0.32
N ALA A 365 6.25 -3.77 -0.35
CA ALA A 365 5.52 -2.96 -1.32
C ALA A 365 5.07 -3.77 -2.56
N GLU A 366 5.90 -4.68 -3.05
CA GLU A 366 5.55 -5.58 -4.14
C GLU A 366 4.40 -6.52 -3.76
N ILE A 367 4.42 -7.08 -2.55
CA ILE A 367 3.32 -7.89 -2.03
C ILE A 367 2.04 -7.06 -1.91
N CYS A 368 2.11 -5.79 -1.46
CA CYS A 368 0.94 -4.88 -1.44
C CYS A 368 0.28 -4.77 -2.81
N ALA A 369 1.05 -4.58 -3.87
CA ALA A 369 0.51 -4.45 -5.23
C ALA A 369 -0.11 -5.77 -5.72
N ALA A 370 0.51 -6.90 -5.46
CA ALA A 370 -0.03 -8.21 -5.82
C ALA A 370 -1.32 -8.54 -5.05
N VAL A 371 -1.40 -8.19 -3.76
CA VAL A 371 -2.62 -8.31 -2.94
C VAL A 371 -3.71 -7.40 -3.49
N ALA A 372 -3.39 -6.16 -3.83
CA ALA A 372 -4.34 -5.23 -4.43
C ALA A 372 -4.90 -5.78 -5.75
N LEU A 373 -4.05 -6.28 -6.65
CA LEU A 373 -4.47 -6.90 -7.92
C LEU A 373 -5.42 -8.09 -7.68
N ALA A 374 -5.11 -8.95 -6.70
CA ALA A 374 -5.96 -10.08 -6.34
C ALA A 374 -7.37 -9.62 -5.91
N GLY A 375 -7.46 -8.55 -5.12
CA GLY A 375 -8.73 -7.95 -4.68
C GLY A 375 -9.54 -7.38 -5.85
N GLU A 376 -8.90 -6.60 -6.73
CA GLU A 376 -9.53 -6.00 -7.91
C GLU A 376 -10.12 -7.06 -8.84
N ILE A 377 -9.36 -8.11 -9.15
CA ILE A 377 -9.83 -9.24 -9.98
C ILE A 377 -10.99 -9.96 -9.29
N SER A 378 -10.89 -10.21 -7.99
CA SER A 378 -11.91 -10.95 -7.25
C SER A 378 -13.24 -10.21 -7.20
N VAL A 379 -13.23 -8.90 -6.90
CA VAL A 379 -14.47 -8.10 -6.84
C VAL A 379 -15.07 -7.92 -8.23
N ALA A 380 -14.25 -7.66 -9.26
CA ALA A 380 -14.72 -7.54 -10.63
C ALA A 380 -15.38 -8.85 -11.11
N GLY A 381 -14.77 -9.99 -10.79
CA GLY A 381 -15.35 -11.30 -11.07
C GLY A 381 -16.70 -11.52 -10.39
N ALA A 382 -16.80 -11.21 -9.09
CA ALA A 382 -18.04 -11.39 -8.34
C ALA A 382 -19.18 -10.50 -8.83
N VAL A 383 -18.90 -9.22 -9.11
CA VAL A 383 -19.92 -8.27 -9.56
C VAL A 383 -20.34 -8.57 -10.99
N SER A 384 -19.40 -8.83 -11.90
CA SER A 384 -19.70 -9.16 -13.29
C SER A 384 -20.45 -10.48 -13.46
N ALA A 385 -20.32 -11.42 -12.51
CA ALA A 385 -21.08 -12.66 -12.46
C ALA A 385 -22.48 -12.50 -11.80
N GLY A 386 -22.76 -11.37 -11.15
CA GLY A 386 -24.00 -11.18 -10.37
C GLY A 386 -24.02 -11.91 -9.02
N GLU A 387 -22.87 -12.37 -8.53
CA GLU A 387 -22.76 -13.16 -7.30
C GLU A 387 -22.34 -12.34 -6.05
N PHE A 388 -22.11 -11.04 -6.21
CA PHE A 388 -21.58 -10.20 -5.15
C PHE A 388 -22.45 -10.20 -3.88
N THR A 389 -23.75 -9.98 -4.03
CA THR A 389 -24.71 -9.96 -2.92
C THR A 389 -24.78 -11.30 -2.20
N ARG A 390 -24.81 -12.41 -2.96
CA ARG A 390 -24.86 -13.77 -2.40
C ARG A 390 -23.62 -14.09 -1.56
N ALA A 391 -22.44 -13.74 -2.03
CA ALA A 391 -21.20 -13.97 -1.29
C ALA A 391 -21.17 -13.18 0.03
N HIS A 392 -21.62 -11.94 0.05
CA HIS A 392 -21.70 -11.13 1.25
C HIS A 392 -22.71 -11.67 2.25
N THR A 393 -23.82 -12.21 1.79
CA THR A 393 -24.84 -12.78 2.64
C THR A 393 -24.37 -14.06 3.31
N GLN A 394 -23.80 -14.99 2.54
CA GLN A 394 -23.38 -16.29 3.07
C GLN A 394 -22.15 -16.19 4.00
N LEU A 395 -21.20 -15.32 3.69
CA LEU A 395 -19.92 -15.21 4.42
C LEU A 395 -19.89 -14.06 5.42
N GLY A 396 -20.65 -12.99 5.18
CA GLY A 396 -20.62 -11.78 6.01
C GLY A 396 -21.65 -11.77 7.13
N ARG A 397 -22.81 -12.41 6.95
CA ARG A 397 -23.91 -12.40 7.93
C ARG A 397 -24.23 -13.77 8.55
N GLY A 398 -23.58 -14.84 8.10
CA GLY A 398 -23.87 -16.20 8.57
C GLY A 398 -25.31 -16.67 8.29
N LEU A 399 -26.01 -16.02 7.35
CA LEU A 399 -27.38 -16.36 6.98
C LEU A 399 -27.36 -17.48 5.95
N HIS A 400 -28.29 -18.42 6.07
CA HIS A 400 -28.48 -19.52 5.10
C HIS A 400 -29.29 -19.07 3.89
N ASP A 401 -29.20 -19.80 2.76
CA ASP A 401 -29.98 -19.53 1.53
C ASP A 401 -31.50 -19.49 1.76
N SER A 402 -32.01 -20.11 2.83
CA SER A 402 -33.40 -20.09 3.26
C SER A 402 -33.92 -18.73 3.77
N ASP A 403 -33.01 -17.80 4.10
CA ASP A 403 -33.40 -16.47 4.62
C ASP A 403 -33.72 -15.47 3.49
N PHE A 404 -33.53 -15.88 2.25
CA PHE A 404 -33.88 -15.13 1.03
C PHE A 404 -34.97 -15.88 0.31
N GLY A 405 -36.19 -15.36 0.35
CA GLY A 405 -37.24 -15.81 -0.56
C GLY A 405 -36.73 -15.82 -2.01
N ASP A 406 -37.34 -16.61 -2.88
CA ASP A 406 -36.93 -16.80 -4.28
C ASP A 406 -36.55 -15.51 -5.00
N VAL A 407 -35.26 -15.15 -4.92
CA VAL A 407 -34.69 -14.13 -5.81
C VAL A 407 -34.54 -14.78 -7.18
N PRO A 408 -35.19 -14.28 -8.23
CA PRO A 408 -35.10 -14.86 -9.56
C PRO A 408 -33.62 -14.97 -9.97
N LYS A 409 -33.18 -16.19 -10.27
CA LYS A 409 -31.88 -16.41 -10.93
C LYS A 409 -31.90 -15.62 -12.23
N VAL A 410 -31.14 -14.55 -12.33
CA VAL A 410 -30.89 -13.89 -13.61
C VAL A 410 -30.13 -14.89 -14.46
N VAL A 411 -30.84 -15.68 -15.24
CA VAL A 411 -30.29 -16.54 -16.26
C VAL A 411 -29.68 -15.62 -17.30
N GLY A 412 -28.33 -15.60 -17.37
CA GLY A 412 -27.62 -14.78 -18.34
C GLY A 412 -28.09 -15.09 -19.74
N THR A 413 -28.72 -14.13 -20.36
CA THR A 413 -28.90 -14.12 -21.83
C THR A 413 -27.49 -13.97 -22.44
N PRO A 414 -27.10 -14.85 -23.38
CA PRO A 414 -25.86 -14.66 -24.12
C PRO A 414 -26.01 -13.40 -24.99
N LEU A 415 -25.04 -12.47 -24.85
CA LEU A 415 -24.79 -11.38 -25.79
C LEU A 415 -23.61 -11.76 -26.66
#